data_a2bf331af54d23fab49be131ce933457
#
_entry.id   a2bf331af54d23fab49be131ce933457
#
_cell.length_a   1.000
_cell.length_b   1.000
_cell.length_c   1.000
_cell.angle_alpha   90.00
_cell.angle_beta   90.00
_cell.angle_gamma   90.00
#
_symmetry.space_group_name_H-M   'P 1'
#
loop_
_entity.id
_entity.type
_entity.pdbx_description
1 polymer ?
#
loop_
_entity_poly.entity_id
_entity_poly.type
_entity_poly.pdbx_seq_one_letter_code
_entity_poly.pdbx_strand_id
1 'polypeptide(L)'
;MGLAVTALFTHAAAYEDMLRAIANGDNGTVSSLLQKGMDVNTVDKEGESLLMKAAKEGNMNVLKTLLSAKPKVAALNSFGESALMMASIKGHLEAVKTLLAEGAQIDHAGWTPLMYAASMNRVEVMRLFLVRGAKIDAANATGLTALMLAAREGQTQALLLLMEYGANVSTKAPNGYTALQAAKQRNNDEIARILVKAGAKE
;
A
#
# COMPACT_ATOMS: atom_id res chain seq x y z
N MET A 1 -12.92 -3.83 -41.66
CA MET A 1 -13.28 -4.41 -40.38
C MET A 1 -12.19 -5.33 -39.79
N GLY A 2 -11.38 -6.04 -40.55
CA GLY A 2 -10.36 -6.99 -40.07
C GLY A 2 -9.15 -6.38 -39.35
N LEU A 3 -8.67 -5.19 -39.76
CA LEU A 3 -7.49 -4.54 -39.19
C LEU A 3 -7.68 -4.03 -37.75
N ALA A 4 -8.87 -3.57 -37.40
CA ALA A 4 -9.17 -3.08 -36.04
C ALA A 4 -9.31 -4.23 -35.04
N VAL A 5 -9.86 -5.37 -35.48
CA VAL A 5 -10.03 -6.56 -34.65
C VAL A 5 -8.66 -7.23 -34.36
N THR A 6 -7.78 -7.31 -35.36
CA THR A 6 -6.43 -7.84 -35.17
C THR A 6 -5.56 -6.96 -34.26
N ALA A 7 -5.68 -5.64 -34.35
CA ALA A 7 -4.97 -4.71 -33.45
C ALA A 7 -5.45 -4.82 -32.00
N LEU A 8 -6.74 -4.99 -31.75
CA LEU A 8 -7.32 -5.20 -30.43
C LEU A 8 -6.87 -6.54 -29.82
N PHE A 9 -6.86 -7.62 -30.60
CA PHE A 9 -6.37 -8.94 -30.12
C PHE A 9 -4.87 -8.89 -29.81
N THR A 10 -4.06 -8.22 -30.61
CA THR A 10 -2.63 -8.06 -30.34
C THR A 10 -2.35 -7.22 -29.10
N HIS A 11 -3.18 -6.19 -28.84
CA HIS A 11 -3.03 -5.33 -27.65
C HIS A 11 -3.43 -6.07 -26.37
N ALA A 12 -4.52 -6.84 -26.39
CA ALA A 12 -4.94 -7.68 -25.27
C ALA A 12 -3.89 -8.76 -24.95
N ALA A 13 -3.37 -9.45 -25.95
CA ALA A 13 -2.33 -10.46 -25.76
C ALA A 13 -1.04 -9.85 -25.17
N ALA A 14 -0.61 -8.68 -25.67
CA ALA A 14 0.55 -7.98 -25.15
C ALA A 14 0.36 -7.53 -23.68
N TYR A 15 -0.87 -7.15 -23.30
CA TYR A 15 -1.18 -6.81 -21.91
C TYR A 15 -1.11 -8.03 -21.00
N GLU A 16 -1.66 -9.18 -21.42
CA GLU A 16 -1.56 -10.45 -20.67
C GLU A 16 -0.09 -10.91 -20.52
N ASP A 17 0.72 -10.75 -21.57
CA ASP A 17 2.14 -11.05 -21.51
C ASP A 17 2.87 -10.12 -20.52
N MET A 18 2.52 -8.82 -20.50
CA MET A 18 3.05 -7.86 -19.52
C MET A 18 2.69 -8.27 -18.08
N LEU A 19 1.44 -8.63 -17.81
CA LEU A 19 1.01 -9.06 -16.49
C LEU A 19 1.74 -10.32 -16.03
N ARG A 20 1.89 -11.29 -16.92
CA ARG A 20 2.63 -12.52 -16.65
C ARG A 20 4.12 -12.24 -16.40
N ALA A 21 4.72 -11.35 -17.19
CA ALA A 21 6.10 -10.93 -17.02
C ALA A 21 6.33 -10.23 -15.67
N ILE A 22 5.42 -9.33 -15.26
CA ILE A 22 5.48 -8.68 -13.95
C ILE A 22 5.38 -9.72 -12.82
N ALA A 23 4.41 -10.62 -12.88
CA ALA A 23 4.20 -11.65 -11.86
C ALA A 23 5.40 -12.60 -11.72
N ASN A 24 6.02 -12.97 -12.85
CA ASN A 24 7.18 -13.87 -12.87
C ASN A 24 8.53 -13.15 -12.67
N GLY A 25 8.55 -11.81 -12.61
CA GLY A 25 9.78 -11.05 -12.54
C GLY A 25 10.61 -11.05 -13.81
N ASP A 26 9.98 -11.34 -14.95
CA ASP A 26 10.65 -11.36 -16.26
C ASP A 26 10.87 -9.93 -16.78
N ASN A 27 11.96 -9.34 -16.33
CA ASN A 27 12.36 -7.99 -16.71
C ASN A 27 12.66 -7.85 -18.21
N GLY A 28 13.10 -8.93 -18.87
CA GLY A 28 13.40 -8.94 -20.30
C GLY A 28 12.13 -8.70 -21.12
N THR A 29 11.07 -9.45 -20.84
CA THR A 29 9.76 -9.28 -21.48
C THR A 29 9.14 -7.92 -21.17
N VAL A 30 9.19 -7.44 -19.92
CA VAL A 30 8.71 -6.09 -19.55
C VAL A 30 9.41 -5.01 -20.37
N SER A 31 10.76 -5.04 -20.43
CA SER A 31 11.55 -4.09 -21.20
C SER A 31 11.22 -4.12 -22.70
N SER A 32 11.12 -5.33 -23.27
CA SER A 32 10.77 -5.53 -24.69
C SER A 32 9.39 -4.94 -25.04
N LEU A 33 8.37 -5.16 -24.19
CA LEU A 33 7.02 -4.66 -24.41
C LEU A 33 6.97 -3.13 -24.35
N LEU A 34 7.67 -2.51 -23.39
CA LEU A 34 7.79 -1.04 -23.32
C LEU A 34 8.50 -0.46 -24.54
N GLN A 35 9.61 -1.08 -25.01
CA GLN A 35 10.32 -0.67 -26.21
C GLN A 35 9.47 -0.79 -27.49
N LYS A 36 8.54 -1.74 -27.53
CA LYS A 36 7.55 -1.90 -28.62
C LYS A 36 6.40 -0.91 -28.55
N GLY A 37 6.42 0.04 -27.60
CA GLY A 37 5.47 1.13 -27.48
C GLY A 37 4.28 0.86 -26.57
N MET A 38 4.34 -0.16 -25.70
CA MET A 38 3.31 -0.30 -24.66
C MET A 38 3.37 0.89 -23.71
N ASP A 39 2.23 1.51 -23.43
CA ASP A 39 2.15 2.62 -22.48
C ASP A 39 2.37 2.11 -21.06
N VAL A 40 3.39 2.65 -20.39
CA VAL A 40 3.73 2.32 -18.99
C VAL A 40 2.59 2.68 -18.02
N ASN A 41 1.68 3.59 -18.40
CA ASN A 41 0.51 3.98 -17.63
C ASN A 41 -0.74 3.15 -17.93
N THR A 42 -0.62 2.06 -18.66
CA THR A 42 -1.73 1.12 -18.88
C THR A 42 -2.29 0.65 -17.55
N VAL A 43 -3.62 0.65 -17.44
CA VAL A 43 -4.37 0.20 -16.25
C VAL A 43 -5.36 -0.89 -16.63
N ASP A 44 -5.75 -1.71 -15.66
CA ASP A 44 -6.87 -2.64 -15.79
C ASP A 44 -8.22 -1.96 -15.54
N LYS A 45 -9.28 -2.75 -15.50
CA LYS A 45 -10.66 -2.28 -15.28
C LYS A 45 -10.89 -1.67 -13.88
N GLU A 46 -10.06 -2.05 -12.91
CA GLU A 46 -10.04 -1.49 -11.57
C GLU A 46 -9.15 -0.24 -11.46
N GLY A 47 -8.50 0.17 -12.54
CA GLY A 47 -7.55 1.29 -12.56
C GLY A 47 -6.18 0.93 -11.98
N GLU A 48 -5.90 -0.36 -11.73
CA GLU A 48 -4.61 -0.80 -11.20
C GLU A 48 -3.54 -0.72 -12.30
N SER A 49 -2.51 0.10 -12.08
CA SER A 49 -1.43 0.32 -13.06
C SER A 49 -0.38 -0.80 -13.02
N LEU A 50 0.42 -0.88 -14.11
CA LEU A 50 1.57 -1.81 -14.17
C LEU A 50 2.52 -1.58 -12.99
N LEU A 51 2.73 -0.31 -12.58
CA LEU A 51 3.56 0.04 -11.43
C LEU A 51 2.98 -0.49 -10.11
N MET A 52 1.65 -0.41 -9.92
CA MET A 52 0.97 -0.98 -8.74
C MET A 52 1.15 -2.48 -8.66
N LYS A 53 0.99 -3.18 -9.79
CA LYS A 53 1.20 -4.63 -9.87
C LYS A 53 2.65 -5.01 -9.55
N ALA A 54 3.62 -4.32 -10.13
CA ALA A 54 5.04 -4.55 -9.84
C ALA A 54 5.41 -4.25 -8.38
N ALA A 55 4.84 -3.20 -7.80
CA ALA A 55 5.03 -2.84 -6.39
C ALA A 55 4.45 -3.90 -5.44
N LYS A 56 3.34 -4.52 -5.80
CA LYS A 56 2.69 -5.62 -5.08
C LYS A 56 3.52 -6.90 -5.12
N GLU A 57 4.15 -7.21 -6.27
CA GLU A 57 5.01 -8.39 -6.42
C GLU A 57 6.39 -8.19 -5.77
N GLY A 58 6.88 -6.95 -5.65
CA GLY A 58 8.14 -6.60 -5.01
C GLY A 58 9.40 -6.94 -5.82
N ASN A 59 9.25 -7.29 -7.11
CA ASN A 59 10.40 -7.53 -7.97
C ASN A 59 11.08 -6.22 -8.35
N MET A 60 12.26 -5.98 -7.75
CA MET A 60 12.97 -4.71 -7.88
C MET A 60 13.48 -4.42 -9.30
N ASN A 61 13.82 -5.46 -10.08
CA ASN A 61 14.28 -5.24 -11.46
C ASN A 61 13.13 -4.75 -12.33
N VAL A 62 11.97 -5.41 -12.25
CA VAL A 62 10.74 -5.00 -12.96
C VAL A 62 10.31 -3.61 -12.51
N LEU A 63 10.29 -3.35 -11.19
CA LEU A 63 9.89 -2.05 -10.64
C LEU A 63 10.77 -0.92 -11.19
N LYS A 64 12.09 -1.10 -11.19
CA LYS A 64 13.05 -0.11 -11.72
C LYS A 64 12.88 0.10 -13.22
N THR A 65 12.64 -0.97 -14.00
CA THR A 65 12.39 -0.85 -15.44
C THR A 65 11.14 -0.06 -15.74
N LEU A 66 10.04 -0.30 -15.01
CA LEU A 66 8.82 0.49 -15.14
C LEU A 66 9.06 1.96 -14.74
N LEU A 67 9.76 2.22 -13.63
CA LEU A 67 10.09 3.58 -13.18
C LEU A 67 10.96 4.35 -14.18
N SER A 68 11.90 3.67 -14.86
CA SER A 68 12.72 4.27 -15.91
C SER A 68 11.89 4.76 -17.11
N ALA A 69 10.72 4.18 -17.35
CA ALA A 69 9.76 4.61 -18.35
C ALA A 69 8.87 5.78 -17.88
N LYS A 70 9.15 6.36 -16.69
CA LYS A 70 8.48 7.53 -16.10
C LYS A 70 6.97 7.39 -15.98
N PRO A 71 6.47 6.40 -15.24
CA PRO A 71 5.05 6.22 -14.99
C PRO A 71 4.51 7.32 -14.06
N LYS A 72 3.19 7.44 -13.98
CA LYS A 72 2.49 8.27 -13.00
C LYS A 72 2.59 7.62 -11.61
N VAL A 73 3.65 7.89 -10.85
CA VAL A 73 3.93 7.26 -9.54
C VAL A 73 2.82 7.52 -8.53
N ALA A 74 2.19 8.70 -8.56
CA ALA A 74 1.10 9.10 -7.67
C ALA A 74 -0.29 8.67 -8.15
N ALA A 75 -0.40 7.86 -9.22
CA ALA A 75 -1.69 7.37 -9.69
C ALA A 75 -2.39 6.53 -8.62
N LEU A 76 -3.72 6.62 -8.59
CA LEU A 76 -4.59 5.84 -7.72
C LEU A 76 -5.49 4.95 -8.56
N ASN A 77 -5.80 3.75 -8.07
CA ASN A 77 -6.83 2.89 -8.63
C ASN A 77 -8.25 3.33 -8.20
N SER A 78 -9.28 2.62 -8.61
CA SER A 78 -10.68 2.91 -8.26
C SER A 78 -10.99 2.80 -6.76
N PHE A 79 -10.11 2.17 -5.97
CA PHE A 79 -10.22 2.05 -4.52
C PHE A 79 -9.42 3.14 -3.78
N GLY A 80 -8.79 4.06 -4.52
CA GLY A 80 -7.93 5.10 -3.94
C GLY A 80 -6.55 4.59 -3.49
N GLU A 81 -6.08 3.47 -4.03
CA GLU A 81 -4.80 2.86 -3.65
C GLU A 81 -3.70 3.21 -4.64
N SER A 82 -2.48 3.42 -4.14
CA SER A 82 -1.28 3.74 -4.90
C SER A 82 -0.30 2.56 -4.94
N ALA A 83 0.72 2.65 -5.82
CA ALA A 83 1.82 1.69 -5.84
C ALA A 83 2.55 1.60 -4.49
N LEU A 84 2.69 2.73 -3.77
CA LEU A 84 3.29 2.75 -2.43
C LEU A 84 2.47 1.95 -1.42
N MET A 85 1.14 2.05 -1.47
CA MET A 85 0.24 1.26 -0.61
C MET A 85 0.34 -0.24 -0.92
N MET A 86 0.43 -0.63 -2.21
CA MET A 86 0.61 -2.03 -2.62
C MET A 86 1.91 -2.63 -2.08
N ALA A 87 3.02 -1.91 -2.21
CA ALA A 87 4.30 -2.32 -1.63
C ALA A 87 4.23 -2.40 -0.10
N SER A 88 3.51 -1.47 0.54
CA SER A 88 3.36 -1.40 2.00
C SER A 88 2.58 -2.58 2.58
N ILE A 89 1.46 -2.99 1.96
CA ILE A 89 0.68 -4.18 2.35
C ILE A 89 1.56 -5.42 2.36
N LYS A 90 2.40 -5.57 1.34
CA LYS A 90 3.28 -6.74 1.19
C LYS A 90 4.53 -6.67 2.06
N GLY A 91 4.92 -5.48 2.51
CA GLY A 91 6.12 -5.26 3.30
C GLY A 91 7.40 -5.20 2.47
N HIS A 92 7.30 -4.87 1.18
CA HIS A 92 8.44 -4.78 0.27
C HIS A 92 9.25 -3.50 0.52
N LEU A 93 10.09 -3.50 1.55
CA LEU A 93 10.80 -2.33 2.05
C LEU A 93 11.61 -1.61 0.96
N GLU A 94 12.33 -2.35 0.11
CA GLU A 94 13.15 -1.75 -0.96
C GLU A 94 12.29 -1.11 -2.04
N ALA A 95 11.12 -1.70 -2.36
CA ALA A 95 10.16 -1.09 -3.27
C ALA A 95 9.57 0.19 -2.66
N VAL A 96 9.23 0.18 -1.37
CA VAL A 96 8.76 1.38 -0.64
C VAL A 96 9.79 2.49 -0.68
N LYS A 97 11.07 2.19 -0.38
CA LYS A 97 12.18 3.18 -0.44
C LYS A 97 12.32 3.78 -1.84
N THR A 98 12.28 2.92 -2.86
CA THR A 98 12.42 3.33 -4.26
C THR A 98 11.24 4.20 -4.69
N LEU A 99 10.01 3.81 -4.40
CA LEU A 99 8.81 4.60 -4.74
C LEU A 99 8.80 5.97 -4.04
N LEU A 100 9.23 6.04 -2.77
CA LEU A 100 9.37 7.32 -2.07
C LEU A 100 10.43 8.22 -2.71
N ALA A 101 11.55 7.65 -3.17
CA ALA A 101 12.60 8.40 -3.88
C ALA A 101 12.09 8.93 -5.23
N GLU A 102 11.16 8.23 -5.88
CA GLU A 102 10.50 8.63 -7.12
C GLU A 102 9.25 9.53 -6.91
N GLY A 103 9.06 10.05 -5.69
CA GLY A 103 8.03 11.04 -5.38
C GLY A 103 6.67 10.46 -5.02
N ALA A 104 6.58 9.18 -4.64
CA ALA A 104 5.33 8.64 -4.11
C ALA A 104 4.91 9.37 -2.82
N GLN A 105 3.63 9.67 -2.69
CA GLN A 105 3.09 10.41 -1.54
C GLN A 105 2.98 9.49 -0.32
N ILE A 106 3.61 9.92 0.80
CA ILE A 106 3.61 9.17 2.07
C ILE A 106 2.28 9.30 2.81
N ASP A 107 1.59 10.43 2.65
CA ASP A 107 0.26 10.69 3.20
C ASP A 107 -0.75 10.86 2.09
N HIS A 108 -1.95 10.37 2.33
CA HIS A 108 -3.06 10.41 1.39
C HIS A 108 -4.38 10.62 2.14
N ALA A 109 -5.36 11.26 1.49
CA ALA A 109 -6.73 11.31 2.03
C ALA A 109 -7.34 9.90 1.97
N GLY A 110 -7.97 9.46 3.03
CA GLY A 110 -8.51 8.10 3.14
C GLY A 110 -7.49 7.13 3.75
N TRP A 111 -7.34 5.95 3.17
CA TRP A 111 -6.36 4.98 3.64
C TRP A 111 -4.94 5.43 3.31
N THR A 112 -4.06 5.45 4.33
CA THR A 112 -2.65 5.81 4.15
C THR A 112 -1.75 4.58 4.02
N PRO A 113 -0.56 4.70 3.40
CA PRO A 113 0.44 3.63 3.39
C PRO A 113 0.78 3.09 4.78
N LEU A 114 0.82 3.98 5.81
CA LEU A 114 1.04 3.61 7.21
C LEU A 114 -0.10 2.73 7.77
N MET A 115 -1.36 3.04 7.44
CA MET A 115 -2.51 2.22 7.85
C MET A 115 -2.43 0.81 7.27
N TYR A 116 -2.10 0.68 6.00
CA TYR A 116 -1.92 -0.62 5.35
C TYR A 116 -0.76 -1.41 5.97
N ALA A 117 0.38 -0.76 6.20
CA ALA A 117 1.53 -1.41 6.83
C ALA A 117 1.21 -1.85 8.26
N ALA A 118 0.45 -1.05 9.03
CA ALA A 118 0.04 -1.36 10.39
C ALA A 118 -0.93 -2.54 10.46
N SER A 119 -1.93 -2.58 9.58
CA SER A 119 -2.89 -3.69 9.53
C SER A 119 -2.24 -5.04 9.20
N MET A 120 -1.10 -5.03 8.51
CA MET A 120 -0.35 -6.21 8.07
C MET A 120 0.94 -6.45 8.86
N ASN A 121 1.16 -5.74 9.98
CA ASN A 121 2.36 -5.85 10.83
C ASN A 121 3.69 -5.66 10.06
N ARG A 122 3.74 -4.72 9.12
CA ARG A 122 4.94 -4.46 8.31
C ARG A 122 5.86 -3.47 9.04
N VAL A 123 6.42 -3.90 10.16
CA VAL A 123 7.11 -3.06 11.16
C VAL A 123 8.23 -2.21 10.53
N GLU A 124 9.07 -2.79 9.66
CA GLU A 124 10.17 -2.06 9.02
C GLU A 124 9.68 -0.97 8.06
N VAL A 125 8.59 -1.25 7.32
CA VAL A 125 7.94 -0.27 6.44
C VAL A 125 7.33 0.85 7.29
N MET A 126 6.64 0.51 8.38
CA MET A 126 6.07 1.48 9.32
C MET A 126 7.15 2.40 9.92
N ARG A 127 8.26 1.82 10.38
CA ARG A 127 9.41 2.58 10.93
C ARG A 127 9.93 3.58 9.90
N LEU A 128 10.08 3.14 8.65
CA LEU A 128 10.50 4.04 7.56
C LEU A 128 9.51 5.20 7.37
N PHE A 129 8.21 4.94 7.37
CA PHE A 129 7.20 6.00 7.23
C PHE A 129 7.21 6.98 8.40
N LEU A 130 7.29 6.48 9.62
CA LEU A 130 7.31 7.30 10.82
C LEU A 130 8.55 8.20 10.87
N VAL A 131 9.73 7.66 10.54
CA VAL A 131 10.98 8.45 10.43
C VAL A 131 10.90 9.50 9.31
N ARG A 132 10.14 9.23 8.24
CA ARG A 132 9.91 10.16 7.13
C ARG A 132 8.78 11.16 7.39
N GLY A 133 8.20 11.18 8.59
CA GLY A 133 7.19 12.15 9.01
C GLY A 133 5.77 11.82 8.57
N ALA A 134 5.44 10.55 8.29
CA ALA A 134 4.06 10.16 8.05
C ALA A 134 3.15 10.57 9.22
N LYS A 135 1.95 11.07 8.91
CA LYS A 135 0.96 11.49 9.91
C LYS A 135 0.44 10.29 10.68
N ILE A 136 0.99 10.05 11.87
CA ILE A 136 0.75 8.86 12.68
C ILE A 136 -0.73 8.68 13.05
N ASP A 137 -1.44 9.77 13.35
CA ASP A 137 -2.86 9.77 13.73
C ASP A 137 -3.78 10.16 12.55
N ALA A 138 -3.28 10.09 11.30
CA ALA A 138 -4.15 10.24 10.14
C ALA A 138 -5.33 9.28 10.26
N ALA A 139 -6.54 9.78 9.91
CA ALA A 139 -7.75 8.98 9.95
C ALA A 139 -8.34 8.86 8.55
N ASN A 140 -8.86 7.69 8.22
CA ASN A 140 -9.60 7.49 6.98
C ASN A 140 -11.02 8.10 7.07
N ALA A 141 -11.82 7.96 6.01
CA ALA A 141 -13.18 8.51 5.95
C ALA A 141 -14.12 8.02 7.06
N THR A 142 -13.84 6.87 7.68
CA THR A 142 -14.61 6.33 8.81
C THR A 142 -14.00 6.67 10.17
N GLY A 143 -12.91 7.43 10.20
CA GLY A 143 -12.22 7.84 11.42
C GLY A 143 -11.24 6.81 11.96
N LEU A 144 -10.94 5.74 11.22
CA LEU A 144 -9.97 4.72 11.66
C LEU A 144 -8.54 5.24 11.48
N THR A 145 -7.72 5.06 12.52
CA THR A 145 -6.27 5.33 12.51
C THR A 145 -5.46 4.06 12.34
N ALA A 146 -4.15 4.18 12.07
CA ALA A 146 -3.23 3.05 12.02
C ALA A 146 -3.22 2.25 13.33
N LEU A 147 -3.30 2.93 14.49
CA LEU A 147 -3.37 2.29 15.80
C LEU A 147 -4.63 1.44 15.98
N MET A 148 -5.79 1.95 15.56
CA MET A 148 -7.05 1.20 15.59
C MET A 148 -7.01 -0.04 14.69
N LEU A 149 -6.40 0.08 13.52
CA LEU A 149 -6.24 -1.04 12.59
C LEU A 149 -5.30 -2.11 13.17
N ALA A 150 -4.14 -1.72 13.71
CA ALA A 150 -3.22 -2.63 14.39
C ALA A 150 -3.92 -3.36 15.55
N ALA A 151 -4.71 -2.63 16.36
CA ALA A 151 -5.46 -3.20 17.47
C ALA A 151 -6.54 -4.19 17.00
N ARG A 152 -7.26 -3.87 15.93
CA ARG A 152 -8.29 -4.72 15.33
C ARG A 152 -7.73 -6.01 14.76
N GLU A 153 -6.59 -5.92 14.05
CA GLU A 153 -5.98 -7.07 13.37
C GLU A 153 -5.03 -7.88 14.29
N GLY A 154 -4.93 -7.54 15.58
CA GLY A 154 -4.09 -8.28 16.52
C GLY A 154 -2.58 -8.05 16.34
N GLN A 155 -2.19 -6.94 15.72
CA GLN A 155 -0.80 -6.69 15.35
C GLN A 155 -0.02 -6.02 16.48
N THR A 156 0.38 -6.80 17.49
CA THR A 156 1.02 -6.29 18.71
C THR A 156 2.29 -5.48 18.41
N GLN A 157 3.16 -5.94 17.51
CA GLN A 157 4.40 -5.22 17.20
C GLN A 157 4.14 -3.88 16.51
N ALA A 158 3.19 -3.85 15.56
CA ALA A 158 2.76 -2.61 14.90
C ALA A 158 2.16 -1.63 15.91
N LEU A 159 1.31 -2.12 16.82
CA LEU A 159 0.71 -1.31 17.89
C LEU A 159 1.80 -0.68 18.78
N LEU A 160 2.73 -1.48 19.27
CA LEU A 160 3.82 -1.01 20.14
C LEU A 160 4.69 0.02 19.45
N LEU A 161 5.02 -0.20 18.17
CA LEU A 161 5.78 0.77 17.38
C LEU A 161 5.02 2.09 17.23
N LEU A 162 3.72 2.06 16.92
CA LEU A 162 2.91 3.29 16.83
C LEU A 162 2.88 4.03 18.17
N MET A 163 2.74 3.32 19.28
CA MET A 163 2.77 3.92 20.61
C MET A 163 4.16 4.50 20.95
N GLU A 164 5.25 3.82 20.60
CA GLU A 164 6.63 4.31 20.74
C GLU A 164 6.83 5.65 20.02
N TYR A 165 6.22 5.81 18.84
CA TYR A 165 6.28 7.03 18.04
C TYR A 165 5.19 8.06 18.39
N GLY A 166 4.45 7.85 19.48
CA GLY A 166 3.52 8.83 20.04
C GLY A 166 2.11 8.82 19.45
N ALA A 167 1.64 7.70 18.88
CA ALA A 167 0.25 7.58 18.46
C ALA A 167 -0.71 7.82 19.62
N ASN A 168 -1.77 8.59 19.39
CA ASN A 168 -2.75 8.91 20.40
C ASN A 168 -3.69 7.72 20.69
N VAL A 169 -3.47 7.06 21.83
CA VAL A 169 -4.25 5.87 22.27
C VAL A 169 -5.72 6.19 22.56
N SER A 170 -6.05 7.46 22.76
CA SER A 170 -7.41 7.93 23.12
C SER A 170 -8.20 8.48 21.94
N THR A 171 -7.66 8.43 20.72
CA THR A 171 -8.37 8.87 19.51
C THR A 171 -9.70 8.12 19.37
N LYS A 172 -10.77 8.86 19.08
CA LYS A 172 -12.10 8.31 18.82
C LYS A 172 -12.51 8.63 17.38
N ALA A 173 -13.00 7.63 16.68
CA ALA A 173 -13.70 7.81 15.41
C ALA A 173 -15.03 8.54 15.63
N PRO A 174 -15.69 9.08 14.59
CA PRO A 174 -16.96 9.82 14.75
C PRO A 174 -18.09 9.05 15.45
N ASN A 175 -18.10 7.73 15.34
CA ASN A 175 -19.03 6.84 16.02
C ASN A 175 -18.60 6.46 17.45
N GLY A 176 -17.56 7.10 17.98
CA GLY A 176 -16.99 6.82 19.30
C GLY A 176 -16.01 5.63 19.33
N TYR A 177 -15.78 4.96 18.20
CA TYR A 177 -14.92 3.77 18.13
C TYR A 177 -13.47 4.10 18.47
N THR A 178 -12.82 3.26 19.28
CA THR A 178 -11.45 3.44 19.78
C THR A 178 -10.58 2.23 19.47
N ALA A 179 -9.25 2.37 19.62
CA ALA A 179 -8.33 1.24 19.51
C ALA A 179 -8.62 0.13 20.56
N LEU A 180 -9.04 0.53 21.77
CA LEU A 180 -9.40 -0.44 22.82
C LEU A 180 -10.65 -1.24 22.44
N GLN A 181 -11.68 -0.57 21.90
CA GLN A 181 -12.88 -1.27 21.40
C GLN A 181 -12.55 -2.17 20.21
N ALA A 182 -11.65 -1.72 19.31
CA ALA A 182 -11.17 -2.52 18.20
C ALA A 182 -10.54 -3.85 18.66
N ALA A 183 -9.68 -3.78 19.68
CA ALA A 183 -9.05 -4.96 20.28
C ALA A 183 -10.09 -5.89 20.93
N LYS A 184 -10.99 -5.34 21.76
CA LYS A 184 -12.02 -6.12 22.46
C LYS A 184 -12.97 -6.84 21.51
N GLN A 185 -13.43 -6.17 20.44
CA GLN A 185 -14.33 -6.78 19.44
C GLN A 185 -13.72 -7.95 18.68
N ARG A 186 -12.40 -8.04 18.64
CA ARG A 186 -11.66 -9.11 17.99
C ARG A 186 -11.02 -10.10 18.96
N ASN A 187 -11.32 -9.99 20.26
CA ASN A 187 -10.74 -10.81 21.34
C ASN A 187 -9.22 -10.73 21.39
N ASN A 188 -8.65 -9.56 21.04
CA ASN A 188 -7.22 -9.29 21.13
C ASN A 188 -6.87 -8.83 22.56
N ASP A 189 -7.01 -9.71 23.56
CA ASP A 189 -6.93 -9.40 24.98
C ASP A 189 -5.57 -8.84 25.41
N GLU A 190 -4.48 -9.28 24.78
CA GLU A 190 -3.14 -8.76 25.05
C GLU A 190 -3.05 -7.28 24.66
N ILE A 191 -3.51 -6.95 23.45
CA ILE A 191 -3.55 -5.57 22.94
C ILE A 191 -4.46 -4.70 23.81
N ALA A 192 -5.63 -5.22 24.20
CA ALA A 192 -6.53 -4.50 25.08
C ALA A 192 -5.86 -4.15 26.42
N ARG A 193 -5.13 -5.10 27.04
CA ARG A 193 -4.35 -4.86 28.27
C ARG A 193 -3.23 -3.82 28.06
N ILE A 194 -2.51 -3.87 26.94
CA ILE A 194 -1.48 -2.88 26.61
C ILE A 194 -2.10 -1.49 26.50
N LEU A 195 -3.21 -1.35 25.77
CA LEU A 195 -3.89 -0.07 25.58
C LEU A 195 -4.43 0.51 26.91
N VAL A 196 -5.04 -0.33 27.76
CA VAL A 196 -5.50 0.11 29.10
C VAL A 196 -4.32 0.58 29.96
N LYS A 197 -3.20 -0.15 29.97
CA LYS A 197 -1.98 0.26 30.68
C LYS A 197 -1.43 1.58 30.18
N ALA A 198 -1.61 1.88 28.89
CA ALA A 198 -1.23 3.15 28.26
C ALA A 198 -2.25 4.28 28.46
N GLY A 199 -3.32 4.06 29.25
CA GLY A 199 -4.32 5.06 29.60
C GLY A 199 -5.51 5.16 28.63
N ALA A 200 -5.69 4.21 27.72
CA ALA A 200 -6.88 4.14 26.89
C ALA A 200 -8.14 3.95 27.75
N LYS A 201 -9.17 4.74 27.47
CA LYS A 201 -10.49 4.65 28.17
C LYS A 201 -11.55 4.12 27.21
N GLU A 202 -12.60 3.55 27.75
CA GLU A 202 -13.79 3.12 26.98
C GLU A 202 -14.55 4.29 26.39
#